data_6e3308e3539b1eedbee962f351cddb9b
#
_entry.id   6e3308e3539b1eedbee962f351cddb9b
#
_cell.length_a   1.000
_cell.length_b   1.000
_cell.length_c   1.000
_cell.angle_alpha   90.00
_cell.angle_beta   90.00
_cell.angle_gamma   90.00
#
_symmetry.space_group_name_H-M   'P 1'
#
loop_
_entity.id
_entity.type
_entity.pdbx_description
1 polymer ?
#
loop_
_entity_poly.entity_id
_entity_poly.type
_entity_poly.pdbx_seq_one_letter_code
_entity_poly.pdbx_strand_id
1 'polypeptide(L)'
;VKMEGIEVPITLRYHHAGVKFYETQLSNVATGWIIDVGGLVSRTIMGKPDKRVPMFNVDSLEAGYLTETDEEDFKILQRLACGQLVNTVLDSEYDIFSYRFNDNVGKFVVGRFDEVIKFPHNSLKIEPEWAGHLIQKIDIYDDEGVQYRFGKSLDGQSKAVEYTGSNFESSWLLTGIKPSHGKDSIVFKYRDASRNGSFTYKIWVPNHFVEIKDGRQGDEIIEDVQGTHTYFGDSYAGSSIECLVYNGYRELLYNIKTISEIIFPLGKIVFNSIDGGERVSSIDIFDNRNELLRSVRFNTTAFDESGRWNALNSVEFLDSRRVCDSRYLFEYNDVRFPQVEHTNALDYWGYYNG
;
A
#
# COMPACT_ATOMS: atom_id res chain seq x y z
N VAL A 1 17.12 15.62 -5.16
CA VAL A 1 16.83 17.07 -4.96
C VAL A 1 17.56 17.53 -3.71
N LYS A 2 18.21 18.69 -3.79
CA LYS A 2 18.91 19.30 -2.64
C LYS A 2 18.44 20.73 -2.43
N MET A 3 18.14 21.08 -1.18
CA MET A 3 17.71 22.42 -0.79
C MET A 3 18.07 22.66 0.69
N GLU A 4 18.88 23.69 0.99
CA GLU A 4 19.18 24.13 2.37
C GLU A 4 19.57 22.99 3.33
N GLY A 5 20.43 22.06 2.90
CA GLY A 5 20.83 20.89 3.68
C GLY A 5 19.88 19.68 3.57
N ILE A 6 18.66 19.88 3.05
CA ILE A 6 17.70 18.80 2.82
C ILE A 6 18.04 18.09 1.53
N GLU A 7 18.19 16.79 1.58
CA GLU A 7 18.39 15.94 0.41
C GLU A 7 17.20 14.97 0.24
N VAL A 8 16.60 14.98 -0.95
CA VAL A 8 15.55 14.03 -1.33
C VAL A 8 16.09 13.15 -2.45
N PRO A 9 16.45 11.90 -2.14
CA PRO A 9 16.91 10.96 -3.15
C PRO A 9 15.74 10.50 -4.03
N ILE A 10 16.04 10.19 -5.29
CA ILE A 10 15.15 9.47 -6.20
C ILE A 10 15.89 8.17 -6.53
N THR A 11 15.36 7.07 -6.03
CA THR A 11 16.04 5.78 -6.10
C THR A 11 15.20 4.78 -6.87
N LEU A 12 15.79 4.12 -7.85
CA LEU A 12 15.18 2.97 -8.49
C LEU A 12 15.59 1.71 -7.70
N ARG A 13 14.61 0.98 -7.18
CA ARG A 13 14.82 -0.23 -6.37
C ARG A 13 14.21 -1.44 -7.06
N TYR A 14 14.90 -2.57 -6.94
CA TYR A 14 14.37 -3.86 -7.35
C TYR A 14 14.05 -4.70 -6.12
N HIS A 15 12.84 -5.22 -6.06
CA HIS A 15 12.40 -6.18 -5.07
C HIS A 15 11.57 -7.26 -5.74
N HIS A 16 11.99 -8.49 -5.56
CA HIS A 16 11.27 -9.63 -6.11
C HIS A 16 10.97 -10.64 -5.01
N ALA A 17 9.70 -10.76 -4.67
CA ALA A 17 9.18 -11.71 -3.68
C ALA A 17 8.48 -12.92 -4.34
N GLY A 18 8.66 -13.12 -5.65
CA GLY A 18 7.89 -14.07 -6.45
C GLY A 18 6.70 -13.42 -7.14
N VAL A 19 6.09 -14.14 -8.07
CA VAL A 19 4.92 -13.68 -8.82
C VAL A 19 3.69 -14.39 -8.29
N LYS A 20 2.74 -13.59 -7.81
CA LYS A 20 1.39 -14.05 -7.46
C LYS A 20 0.40 -13.47 -8.45
N PHE A 21 -0.23 -14.32 -9.24
CA PHE A 21 -1.09 -13.88 -10.34
C PHE A 21 -2.32 -13.08 -9.92
N TYR A 22 -2.80 -13.30 -8.71
CA TYR A 22 -3.99 -12.65 -8.17
C TYR A 22 -3.68 -11.48 -7.22
N GLU A 23 -2.40 -11.17 -6.99
CA GLU A 23 -2.02 -9.97 -6.26
C GLU A 23 -1.72 -8.82 -7.22
N THR A 24 -2.14 -7.63 -6.82
CA THR A 24 -1.78 -6.42 -7.55
C THR A 24 -0.33 -6.11 -7.29
N GLN A 25 0.47 -6.02 -8.33
CA GLN A 25 1.84 -5.53 -8.18
C GLN A 25 1.83 -4.02 -7.96
N LEU A 26 2.45 -3.59 -6.88
CA LEU A 26 2.63 -2.18 -6.54
C LEU A 26 3.84 -1.53 -7.25
N SER A 27 4.36 -2.18 -8.28
CA SER A 27 5.48 -1.65 -9.08
C SER A 27 5.01 -0.44 -9.88
N ASN A 28 5.76 0.65 -9.83
CA ASN A 28 5.44 1.88 -10.57
C ASN A 28 6.35 2.13 -11.79
N VAL A 29 7.21 1.17 -12.15
CA VAL A 29 8.05 1.20 -13.36
C VAL A 29 7.87 -0.08 -14.17
N ALA A 30 8.26 -1.21 -13.60
CA ALA A 30 8.15 -2.54 -14.17
C ALA A 30 8.02 -3.56 -13.05
N THR A 31 7.72 -4.81 -13.37
CA THR A 31 7.56 -5.89 -12.39
C THR A 31 8.77 -5.97 -11.44
N GLY A 32 8.52 -5.76 -10.16
CA GLY A 32 9.56 -5.72 -9.12
C GLY A 32 10.37 -4.41 -9.05
N TRP A 33 10.22 -3.49 -10.00
CA TRP A 33 10.94 -2.22 -10.04
C TRP A 33 10.09 -1.05 -9.56
N ILE A 34 10.60 -0.33 -8.59
CA ILE A 34 9.91 0.78 -7.92
C ILE A 34 10.80 2.01 -7.90
N ILE A 35 10.27 3.14 -8.32
CA ILE A 35 10.85 4.45 -7.99
C ILE A 35 10.42 4.79 -6.57
N ASP A 36 11.41 4.85 -5.69
CA ASP A 36 11.25 5.26 -4.30
C ASP A 36 11.65 6.72 -4.19
N VAL A 37 10.70 7.58 -3.85
CA VAL A 37 10.89 9.02 -3.74
C VAL A 37 9.92 9.64 -2.75
N GLY A 38 10.38 10.61 -1.98
CA GLY A 38 9.56 11.32 -1.00
C GLY A 38 9.39 10.52 0.29
N GLY A 39 8.17 10.18 0.63
CA GLY A 39 7.86 9.46 1.86
C GLY A 39 6.39 9.05 1.95
N LEU A 40 6.11 8.21 2.91
CA LEU A 40 4.81 7.60 3.14
C LEU A 40 4.55 7.45 4.63
N VAL A 41 3.33 7.76 5.05
CA VAL A 41 2.74 7.24 6.29
C VAL A 41 1.61 6.30 5.89
N SER A 42 1.65 5.06 6.34
CA SER A 42 0.62 4.05 6.10
C SER A 42 -0.07 3.66 7.39
N ARG A 43 -1.34 3.27 7.30
CA ARG A 43 -2.19 2.84 8.41
C ARG A 43 -2.52 1.36 8.25
N THR A 44 -2.23 0.59 9.27
CA THR A 44 -2.74 -0.77 9.42
C THR A 44 -3.89 -0.71 10.40
N ILE A 45 -5.10 -0.99 9.91
CA ILE A 45 -6.30 -1.04 10.72
C ILE A 45 -6.25 -2.31 11.57
N MET A 46 -6.34 -2.13 12.87
CA MET A 46 -6.46 -3.21 13.85
C MET A 46 -7.90 -3.19 14.36
N GLY A 47 -8.62 -4.30 14.18
CA GLY A 47 -10.04 -4.34 14.49
C GLY A 47 -10.88 -3.45 13.56
N LYS A 48 -11.23 -2.27 14.01
CA LYS A 48 -11.98 -1.26 13.24
C LYS A 48 -11.20 0.06 13.21
N PRO A 49 -11.45 0.92 12.19
CA PRO A 49 -10.73 2.18 12.13
C PRO A 49 -10.99 3.06 13.35
N ASP A 50 -9.92 3.49 14.00
CA ASP A 50 -9.96 4.42 15.13
C ASP A 50 -10.82 5.66 14.82
N LYS A 51 -11.48 6.20 15.84
CA LYS A 51 -12.41 7.34 15.78
C LYS A 51 -13.69 7.15 14.95
N ARG A 52 -13.84 6.06 14.21
CA ARG A 52 -15.14 5.67 13.62
C ARG A 52 -16.04 4.97 14.60
N VAL A 53 -15.43 4.20 15.47
CA VAL A 53 -16.10 3.42 16.50
C VAL A 53 -15.53 3.85 17.85
N PRO A 54 -16.35 3.98 18.90
CA PRO A 54 -15.84 4.26 20.23
C PRO A 54 -14.88 3.16 20.66
N MET A 55 -13.68 3.56 21.10
CA MET A 55 -12.72 2.65 21.70
C MET A 55 -13.25 2.09 23.02
N PHE A 56 -13.04 0.81 23.25
CA PHE A 56 -13.29 0.22 24.56
C PHE A 56 -12.39 0.86 25.60
N ASN A 57 -12.95 1.17 26.78
CA ASN A 57 -12.16 1.74 27.84
C ASN A 57 -11.28 0.69 28.52
N VAL A 58 -10.05 0.54 28.06
CA VAL A 58 -9.07 -0.41 28.61
C VAL A 58 -8.75 -0.11 30.08
N ASP A 59 -8.87 1.15 30.51
CA ASP A 59 -8.69 1.53 31.92
C ASP A 59 -9.67 0.78 32.83
N SER A 60 -10.83 0.38 32.32
CA SER A 60 -11.79 -0.42 33.06
C SER A 60 -11.30 -1.84 33.31
N LEU A 61 -10.47 -2.40 32.40
CA LEU A 61 -9.83 -3.69 32.60
C LEU A 61 -8.66 -3.59 33.60
N GLU A 62 -7.81 -2.59 33.45
CA GLU A 62 -6.66 -2.37 34.35
C GLU A 62 -7.10 -2.02 35.76
N ALA A 63 -8.20 -1.29 35.90
CA ALA A 63 -8.74 -0.93 37.20
C ALA A 63 -9.47 -2.08 37.90
N GLY A 64 -9.59 -3.26 37.23
CA GLY A 64 -10.27 -4.43 37.80
C GLY A 64 -11.79 -4.27 37.92
N TYR A 65 -12.38 -3.33 37.18
CA TYR A 65 -13.85 -3.16 37.15
C TYR A 65 -14.56 -4.28 36.40
N LEU A 66 -13.86 -4.99 35.49
CA LEU A 66 -14.39 -6.17 34.83
C LEU A 66 -13.87 -7.42 35.52
N THR A 67 -14.75 -8.28 35.97
CA THR A 67 -14.39 -9.49 36.70
C THR A 67 -14.94 -10.74 35.97
N GLU A 68 -14.16 -11.83 36.02
CA GLU A 68 -14.60 -13.12 35.46
C GLU A 68 -15.80 -13.72 36.21
N THR A 69 -16.08 -13.19 37.40
CA THR A 69 -17.17 -13.66 38.28
C THR A 69 -18.51 -12.98 37.98
N ASP A 70 -18.51 -11.86 37.28
CA ASP A 70 -19.72 -11.21 36.78
C ASP A 70 -20.05 -11.72 35.37
N GLU A 71 -21.29 -12.17 35.15
CA GLU A 71 -21.71 -12.78 33.89
C GLU A 71 -21.68 -11.80 32.72
N GLU A 72 -22.00 -10.54 32.96
CA GLU A 72 -21.97 -9.51 31.91
C GLU A 72 -20.52 -9.12 31.56
N ASP A 73 -19.66 -8.96 32.57
CA ASP A 73 -18.23 -8.69 32.41
C ASP A 73 -17.54 -9.84 31.68
N PHE A 74 -17.84 -11.10 32.05
CA PHE A 74 -17.32 -12.29 31.41
C PHE A 74 -17.72 -12.34 29.92
N LYS A 75 -18.94 -12.00 29.57
CA LYS A 75 -19.38 -11.90 28.17
C LYS A 75 -18.63 -10.82 27.41
N ILE A 76 -18.32 -9.68 28.02
CA ILE A 76 -17.51 -8.60 27.43
C ILE A 76 -16.08 -9.10 27.19
N LEU A 77 -15.45 -9.71 28.19
CA LEU A 77 -14.10 -10.27 28.10
C LEU A 77 -14.01 -11.37 27.05
N GLN A 78 -15.01 -12.27 27.00
CA GLN A 78 -15.09 -13.32 25.99
C GLN A 78 -15.21 -12.76 24.58
N ARG A 79 -16.03 -11.73 24.36
CA ARG A 79 -16.17 -11.06 23.07
C ARG A 79 -14.90 -10.36 22.64
N LEU A 80 -14.19 -9.70 23.59
CA LEU A 80 -12.88 -9.11 23.33
C LEU A 80 -11.85 -10.16 22.92
N ALA A 81 -11.77 -11.27 23.67
CA ALA A 81 -10.82 -12.35 23.41
C ALA A 81 -11.08 -13.11 22.09
N CYS A 82 -12.35 -13.27 21.72
CA CYS A 82 -12.73 -14.01 20.52
C CYS A 82 -12.74 -13.17 19.23
N GLY A 83 -12.41 -11.88 19.29
CA GLY A 83 -12.49 -10.97 18.14
C GLY A 83 -13.91 -10.84 17.55
N GLN A 84 -14.93 -11.42 18.23
CA GLN A 84 -16.32 -11.44 17.77
C GLN A 84 -17.08 -10.14 18.04
N LEU A 85 -16.37 -9.04 18.21
CA LEU A 85 -16.99 -7.73 18.28
C LEU A 85 -17.50 -7.23 16.91
N VAL A 86 -17.62 -8.14 15.93
CA VAL A 86 -18.05 -7.82 14.56
C VAL A 86 -19.39 -7.07 14.49
N ASN A 87 -20.25 -7.22 15.50
CA ASN A 87 -21.54 -6.53 15.60
C ASN A 87 -21.61 -5.55 16.79
N THR A 88 -20.53 -5.32 17.52
CA THR A 88 -20.52 -4.37 18.62
C THR A 88 -19.92 -3.03 18.19
N VAL A 89 -20.40 -1.97 18.81
CA VAL A 89 -20.00 -0.58 18.56
C VAL A 89 -18.63 -0.26 19.16
N LEU A 90 -17.89 -1.25 19.66
CA LEU A 90 -16.65 -1.04 20.42
C LEU A 90 -15.44 -1.64 19.68
N ASP A 91 -14.33 -0.94 19.75
CA ASP A 91 -13.01 -1.39 19.32
C ASP A 91 -12.05 -1.41 20.51
N SER A 92 -11.11 -2.35 20.55
CA SER A 92 -10.14 -2.50 21.63
C SER A 92 -8.69 -2.36 21.17
N GLU A 93 -8.44 -2.19 19.89
CA GLU A 93 -7.11 -2.17 19.30
C GLU A 93 -6.86 -0.84 18.60
N TYR A 94 -5.72 -0.21 18.92
CA TYR A 94 -5.30 1.00 18.23
C TYR A 94 -4.73 0.68 16.86
N ASP A 95 -5.07 1.49 15.87
CA ASP A 95 -4.49 1.41 14.54
C ASP A 95 -2.99 1.73 14.58
N ILE A 96 -2.22 0.96 13.81
CA ILE A 96 -0.77 1.13 13.73
C ILE A 96 -0.43 1.95 12.50
N PHE A 97 0.19 3.10 12.72
CA PHE A 97 0.74 3.94 11.68
C PHE A 97 2.23 3.63 11.49
N SER A 98 2.64 3.39 10.26
CA SER A 98 4.06 3.19 9.91
C SER A 98 4.50 4.34 9.01
N TYR A 99 5.63 4.98 9.31
CA TYR A 99 6.19 6.05 8.49
C TYR A 99 7.56 5.68 7.91
N ARG A 100 7.81 6.18 6.70
CA ARG A 100 9.12 6.10 6.05
C ARG A 100 9.32 7.36 5.19
N PHE A 101 10.35 8.14 5.48
CA PHE A 101 10.79 9.29 4.69
C PHE A 101 12.27 9.56 4.98
N ASN A 102 13.03 9.88 3.94
CA ASN A 102 14.49 9.96 4.02
C ASN A 102 15.04 8.71 4.74
N ASP A 103 15.84 8.91 5.80
CA ASP A 103 16.38 7.83 6.63
C ASP A 103 15.52 7.51 7.86
N ASN A 104 14.38 8.19 8.01
CA ASN A 104 13.48 7.99 9.13
C ASN A 104 12.49 6.87 8.86
N VAL A 105 12.49 5.86 9.72
CA VAL A 105 11.56 4.72 9.70
C VAL A 105 11.07 4.47 11.12
N GLY A 106 9.77 4.24 11.26
CA GLY A 106 9.21 3.90 12.56
C GLY A 106 7.69 3.69 12.50
N LYS A 107 7.13 3.49 13.68
CA LYS A 107 5.70 3.31 13.86
C LYS A 107 5.19 4.21 14.98
N PHE A 108 3.90 4.49 14.96
CA PHE A 108 3.22 5.13 16.05
C PHE A 108 1.76 4.69 16.12
N VAL A 109 1.16 4.89 17.27
CA VAL A 109 -0.29 4.81 17.47
C VAL A 109 -0.78 6.16 17.96
N VAL A 110 -2.06 6.45 17.74
CA VAL A 110 -2.73 7.63 18.30
C VAL A 110 -3.63 7.15 19.42
N GLY A 111 -3.28 7.50 20.64
CA GLY A 111 -4.01 7.10 21.83
C GLY A 111 -5.36 7.80 21.97
N ARG A 112 -6.06 7.46 23.04
CA ARG A 112 -7.44 7.90 23.30
C ARG A 112 -7.60 9.43 23.42
N PHE A 113 -6.56 10.10 23.93
CA PHE A 113 -6.53 11.55 24.13
C PHE A 113 -5.75 12.28 23.04
N ASP A 114 -5.64 11.67 21.87
CA ASP A 114 -4.89 12.19 20.73
C ASP A 114 -3.36 12.27 20.94
N GLU A 115 -2.85 11.63 21.97
CA GLU A 115 -1.41 11.50 22.20
C GLU A 115 -0.79 10.54 21.18
N VAL A 116 0.37 10.91 20.64
CA VAL A 116 1.13 10.08 19.72
C VAL A 116 2.19 9.28 20.47
N ILE A 117 2.06 7.95 20.45
CA ILE A 117 3.00 7.02 21.07
C ILE A 117 3.85 6.37 19.97
N LYS A 118 5.16 6.61 19.98
CA LYS A 118 6.11 6.19 18.91
C LYS A 118 6.86 4.92 19.26
N PHE A 119 7.12 4.09 18.25
CA PHE A 119 7.89 2.83 18.31
C PHE A 119 8.92 2.75 17.17
N PRO A 120 10.25 2.76 17.43
CA PRO A 120 10.88 3.09 18.70
C PRO A 120 10.67 4.57 19.06
N HIS A 121 10.89 4.91 20.34
CA HIS A 121 10.92 6.31 20.77
C HIS A 121 12.07 7.05 20.07
N ASN A 122 11.78 8.25 19.57
CA ASN A 122 12.73 9.10 18.86
C ASN A 122 12.39 10.59 19.06
N SER A 123 13.23 11.48 18.50
CA SER A 123 13.07 12.93 18.59
C SER A 123 11.97 13.52 17.69
N LEU A 124 11.45 12.77 16.73
CA LEU A 124 10.44 13.28 15.81
C LEU A 124 9.18 13.74 16.53
N LYS A 125 8.64 14.90 16.17
CA LYS A 125 7.33 15.36 16.60
C LYS A 125 6.31 15.04 15.51
N ILE A 126 5.29 14.26 15.83
CA ILE A 126 4.26 13.81 14.88
C ILE A 126 2.92 14.44 15.27
N GLU A 127 2.28 15.13 14.32
CA GLU A 127 1.04 15.87 14.52
C GLU A 127 0.00 15.48 13.46
N PRO A 128 -0.87 14.48 13.73
CA PRO A 128 -2.01 14.19 12.88
C PRO A 128 -3.11 15.24 13.03
N GLU A 129 -3.66 15.75 11.93
CA GLU A 129 -4.81 16.66 11.94
C GLU A 129 -6.06 15.93 11.50
N TRP A 130 -7.04 15.87 12.40
CA TRP A 130 -8.31 15.19 12.17
C TRP A 130 -9.40 16.14 11.69
N ALA A 131 -10.26 15.65 10.81
CA ALA A 131 -11.56 16.26 10.48
C ALA A 131 -12.65 15.20 10.69
N GLY A 132 -13.27 15.22 11.85
CA GLY A 132 -14.12 14.11 12.30
C GLY A 132 -13.29 12.84 12.53
N HIS A 133 -13.60 11.78 11.80
CA HIS A 133 -12.89 10.50 11.87
C HIS A 133 -11.80 10.33 10.79
N LEU A 134 -11.59 11.34 9.95
CA LEU A 134 -10.65 11.30 8.84
C LEU A 134 -9.39 12.11 9.15
N ILE A 135 -8.22 11.58 8.81
CA ILE A 135 -6.95 12.32 8.91
C ILE A 135 -6.74 13.13 7.64
N GLN A 136 -6.72 14.45 7.76
CA GLN A 136 -6.52 15.36 6.63
C GLN A 136 -5.05 15.47 6.25
N LYS A 137 -4.18 15.53 7.24
CA LYS A 137 -2.72 15.59 7.08
C LYS A 137 -2.03 15.04 8.32
N ILE A 138 -0.77 14.68 8.14
CA ILE A 138 0.15 14.34 9.22
C ILE A 138 1.41 15.19 9.00
N ASP A 139 1.70 16.07 9.95
CA ASP A 139 2.94 16.83 9.97
C ASP A 139 3.95 16.13 10.88
N ILE A 140 5.14 15.88 10.37
CA ILE A 140 6.26 15.31 11.12
C ILE A 140 7.39 16.33 11.12
N TYR A 141 7.93 16.64 12.30
CA TYR A 141 9.06 17.54 12.46
C TYR A 141 10.25 16.74 12.99
N ASP A 142 11.42 16.99 12.42
CA ASP A 142 12.67 16.44 12.94
C ASP A 142 13.27 17.36 14.04
N ASP A 143 14.44 17.00 14.55
CA ASP A 143 15.16 17.73 15.59
C ASP A 143 15.77 19.06 15.11
N GLU A 144 15.90 19.23 13.79
CA GLU A 144 16.29 20.50 13.17
C GLU A 144 15.08 21.42 12.90
N GLY A 145 13.86 20.93 13.18
CA GLY A 145 12.61 21.63 12.96
C GLY A 145 12.13 21.64 11.52
N VAL A 146 12.69 20.78 10.65
CA VAL A 146 12.21 20.60 9.27
C VAL A 146 10.85 19.92 9.33
N GLN A 147 9.86 20.52 8.66
CA GLN A 147 8.51 19.99 8.55
C GLN A 147 8.38 19.09 7.31
N TYR A 148 7.94 17.86 7.54
CA TYR A 148 7.53 16.90 6.50
C TYR A 148 6.01 16.76 6.57
N ARG A 149 5.32 17.17 5.53
CA ARG A 149 3.84 17.13 5.45
C ARG A 149 3.36 16.01 4.58
N PHE A 150 2.46 15.19 5.12
CA PHE A 150 1.83 14.07 4.44
C PHE A 150 0.32 14.30 4.27
N GLY A 151 -0.23 13.86 3.15
CA GLY A 151 -1.65 13.98 2.84
C GLY A 151 -2.01 15.31 2.20
N LYS A 152 -2.56 16.27 2.92
CA LYS A 152 -2.93 17.58 2.38
C LYS A 152 -1.71 18.40 2.02
N SER A 153 -1.71 19.00 0.82
CA SER A 153 -0.60 19.84 0.34
C SER A 153 -0.33 21.07 1.20
N LEU A 154 0.88 21.68 1.05
CA LEU A 154 1.25 22.88 1.81
C LEU A 154 0.31 24.07 1.57
N ASP A 155 -0.20 24.23 0.35
CA ASP A 155 -1.16 25.27 -0.03
C ASP A 155 -2.61 24.87 0.29
N GLY A 156 -2.85 23.65 0.73
CA GLY A 156 -4.16 23.12 1.09
C GLY A 156 -5.10 22.81 -0.08
N GLN A 157 -4.62 22.92 -1.33
CA GLN A 157 -5.46 22.79 -2.53
C GLN A 157 -5.63 21.34 -3.00
N SER A 158 -4.71 20.45 -2.63
CA SER A 158 -4.73 19.05 -3.05
C SER A 158 -4.47 18.10 -1.89
N LYS A 159 -4.79 16.82 -2.10
CA LYS A 159 -4.55 15.74 -1.15
C LYS A 159 -3.90 14.55 -1.86
N ALA A 160 -2.89 13.97 -1.22
CA ALA A 160 -2.25 12.73 -1.64
C ALA A 160 -2.51 11.65 -0.58
N VAL A 161 -3.74 11.14 -0.59
CA VAL A 161 -4.24 10.11 0.33
C VAL A 161 -4.79 8.96 -0.49
N GLU A 162 -4.44 7.75 -0.12
CA GLU A 162 -4.96 6.51 -0.70
C GLU A 162 -5.95 5.86 0.25
N TYR A 163 -6.87 5.08 -0.31
CA TYR A 163 -7.96 4.46 0.42
C TYR A 163 -8.00 2.95 0.14
N THR A 164 -8.44 2.17 1.12
CA THR A 164 -8.78 0.75 0.94
C THR A 164 -10.29 0.56 0.85
N GLY A 165 -10.72 -0.55 0.26
CA GLY A 165 -12.06 -0.95 -0.17
C GLY A 165 -13.31 -0.44 0.53
N SER A 166 -13.22 0.04 1.76
CA SER A 166 -14.36 0.57 2.53
C SER A 166 -14.29 2.08 2.77
N ASN A 167 -13.56 2.82 1.94
CA ASN A 167 -13.33 4.27 2.09
C ASN A 167 -12.56 4.64 3.38
N PHE A 168 -11.60 3.80 3.77
CA PHE A 168 -10.68 4.13 4.86
C PHE A 168 -9.36 4.62 4.28
N GLU A 169 -8.84 5.70 4.86
CA GLU A 169 -7.51 6.15 4.52
C GLU A 169 -6.50 5.09 4.96
N SER A 170 -5.71 4.64 4.00
CA SER A 170 -4.65 3.65 4.19
C SER A 170 -3.26 4.26 4.14
N SER A 171 -3.10 5.36 3.39
CA SER A 171 -1.79 5.94 3.16
C SER A 171 -1.87 7.44 2.94
N TRP A 172 -0.90 8.17 3.50
CA TRP A 172 -0.67 9.60 3.27
C TRP A 172 0.73 9.75 2.67
N LEU A 173 0.79 10.28 1.45
CA LEU A 173 2.05 10.50 0.75
C LEU A 173 2.63 11.87 1.12
N LEU A 174 3.97 11.98 1.09
CA LEU A 174 4.67 13.22 1.35
C LEU A 174 4.32 14.28 0.30
N THR A 175 3.72 15.39 0.72
CA THR A 175 3.28 16.48 -0.17
C THR A 175 4.16 17.71 -0.08
N GLY A 176 4.95 17.84 0.98
CA GLY A 176 5.85 18.97 1.12
C GLY A 176 6.88 18.81 2.20
N ILE A 177 8.04 19.45 1.98
CA ILE A 177 9.08 19.61 2.98
C ILE A 177 9.36 21.09 3.12
N LYS A 178 9.34 21.60 4.35
CA LYS A 178 9.60 23.00 4.67
C LYS A 178 10.70 23.08 5.71
N PRO A 179 11.82 23.75 5.42
CA PRO A 179 12.86 24.03 6.40
C PRO A 179 12.31 24.80 7.60
N SER A 180 12.96 24.66 8.76
CA SER A 180 12.62 25.42 9.97
C SER A 180 12.82 26.93 9.79
N HIS A 181 13.84 27.29 9.03
CA HIS A 181 14.20 28.66 8.67
C HIS A 181 14.22 28.78 7.16
N GLY A 182 13.51 29.74 6.59
CA GLY A 182 13.46 29.93 5.15
C GLY A 182 12.02 30.08 4.64
N LYS A 183 11.92 30.55 3.39
CA LYS A 183 10.64 30.75 2.72
C LYS A 183 10.37 29.65 1.67
N ASP A 184 11.42 28.96 1.28
CA ASP A 184 11.39 27.96 0.25
C ASP A 184 10.85 26.62 0.76
N SER A 185 10.36 25.80 -0.15
CA SER A 185 9.86 24.46 0.16
C SER A 185 10.07 23.52 -1.02
N ILE A 186 10.11 22.23 -0.74
CA ILE A 186 10.01 21.19 -1.75
C ILE A 186 8.55 20.72 -1.77
N VAL A 187 7.90 20.75 -2.92
CA VAL A 187 6.51 20.36 -3.10
C VAL A 187 6.42 19.12 -3.96
N PHE A 188 5.68 18.11 -3.49
CA PHE A 188 5.42 16.88 -4.22
C PHE A 188 3.98 16.90 -4.72
N LYS A 189 3.78 16.66 -6.03
CA LYS A 189 2.47 16.54 -6.64
C LYS A 189 2.23 15.12 -7.11
N TYR A 190 1.00 14.71 -7.02
CA TYR A 190 0.55 13.37 -7.40
C TYR A 190 -0.60 13.47 -8.38
N ARG A 191 -0.77 12.42 -9.18
CA ARG A 191 -1.95 12.19 -10.02
C ARG A 191 -2.65 10.92 -9.57
N ASP A 192 -3.92 10.82 -9.88
CA ASP A 192 -4.65 9.57 -9.71
C ASP A 192 -4.21 8.57 -10.78
N ALA A 193 -3.89 7.35 -10.36
CA ALA A 193 -3.70 6.24 -11.29
C ALA A 193 -5.07 5.65 -11.63
N SER A 194 -5.29 5.34 -12.91
CA SER A 194 -6.57 4.80 -13.40
C SER A 194 -6.76 3.31 -13.08
N ARG A 195 -6.27 2.85 -11.94
CA ARG A 195 -6.50 1.45 -11.52
C ARG A 195 -7.94 1.24 -11.07
N ASN A 196 -8.90 1.38 -11.96
CA ASN A 196 -10.23 0.84 -11.81
C ASN A 196 -10.23 -0.62 -12.31
N GLY A 197 -9.55 -1.49 -11.60
CA GLY A 197 -9.45 -2.88 -11.96
C GLY A 197 -10.17 -3.78 -10.99
N SER A 198 -11.44 -4.03 -11.22
CA SER A 198 -12.02 -5.30 -10.78
C SER A 198 -11.48 -6.38 -11.71
N PHE A 199 -10.88 -7.41 -11.18
CA PHE A 199 -10.58 -8.60 -11.98
C PHE A 199 -11.19 -9.83 -11.32
N THR A 200 -11.78 -10.66 -12.15
CA THR A 200 -12.25 -11.97 -11.73
C THR A 200 -11.10 -12.95 -11.92
N TYR A 201 -10.78 -13.69 -10.90
CA TYR A 201 -9.81 -14.78 -10.99
C TYR A 201 -10.49 -16.10 -10.66
N LYS A 202 -10.00 -17.17 -11.29
CA LYS A 202 -10.38 -18.54 -10.98
C LYS A 202 -9.15 -19.26 -10.46
N ILE A 203 -9.25 -19.83 -9.28
CA ILE A 203 -8.22 -20.68 -8.71
C ILE A 203 -8.76 -22.10 -8.66
N TRP A 204 -8.00 -23.05 -9.18
CA TRP A 204 -8.26 -24.45 -9.02
C TRP A 204 -7.49 -24.97 -7.81
N VAL A 205 -8.17 -25.37 -6.76
CA VAL A 205 -7.56 -25.93 -5.57
C VAL A 205 -7.90 -27.41 -5.51
N PRO A 206 -6.89 -28.29 -5.38
CA PRO A 206 -7.14 -29.72 -5.18
C PRO A 206 -7.91 -29.99 -3.90
N ASN A 207 -8.95 -30.82 -3.96
CA ASN A 207 -9.84 -31.13 -2.84
C ASN A 207 -9.16 -31.67 -1.58
N HIS A 208 -7.95 -32.23 -1.68
CA HIS A 208 -7.25 -32.80 -0.53
C HIS A 208 -6.69 -31.74 0.44
N PHE A 209 -6.77 -30.45 0.12
CA PHE A 209 -6.41 -29.35 1.04
C PHE A 209 -7.58 -28.85 1.88
N VAL A 210 -8.78 -29.33 1.63
CA VAL A 210 -9.94 -29.03 2.46
C VAL A 210 -9.95 -29.98 3.65
N GLU A 211 -9.41 -29.55 4.77
CA GLU A 211 -9.54 -30.28 6.05
C GLU A 211 -10.98 -30.11 6.52
N ILE A 212 -11.80 -31.16 6.31
CA ILE A 212 -13.15 -31.19 6.84
C ILE A 212 -13.02 -31.42 8.35
N LYS A 213 -13.03 -30.36 9.14
CA LYS A 213 -13.18 -30.45 10.57
C LYS A 213 -14.62 -30.85 10.87
N ASP A 214 -14.79 -31.92 11.63
CA ASP A 214 -16.03 -32.39 12.26
C ASP A 214 -16.93 -33.36 11.49
N GLY A 215 -16.49 -34.00 10.43
CA GLY A 215 -17.26 -35.13 9.88
C GLY A 215 -18.74 -34.82 9.52
N ARG A 216 -19.10 -33.56 9.35
CA ARG A 216 -20.39 -33.15 8.88
C ARG A 216 -20.41 -33.17 7.36
N GLN A 217 -21.17 -34.06 6.81
CA GLN A 217 -21.63 -33.97 5.43
C GLN A 217 -22.58 -32.78 5.34
N GLY A 218 -22.15 -31.71 4.73
CA GLY A 218 -22.97 -30.51 4.52
C GLY A 218 -22.21 -29.47 3.80
N ASP A 219 -22.89 -28.76 2.95
CA ASP A 219 -22.38 -27.62 2.17
C ASP A 219 -21.82 -26.55 3.13
N GLU A 220 -20.52 -26.55 3.34
CA GLU A 220 -19.89 -25.47 4.09
C GLU A 220 -19.62 -24.34 3.11
N ILE A 221 -20.39 -23.27 3.25
CA ILE A 221 -20.11 -22.01 2.56
C ILE A 221 -18.99 -21.34 3.34
N ILE A 222 -17.81 -21.34 2.79
CA ILE A 222 -16.72 -20.50 3.30
C ILE A 222 -16.96 -19.10 2.73
N GLU A 223 -17.56 -18.24 3.52
CA GLU A 223 -17.65 -16.81 3.19
C GLU A 223 -16.29 -16.18 3.46
N ASP A 224 -15.53 -15.97 2.42
CA ASP A 224 -14.48 -14.96 2.46
C ASP A 224 -15.13 -13.58 2.31
N VAL A 225 -14.47 -12.56 2.86
CA VAL A 225 -15.01 -11.21 3.04
C VAL A 225 -15.49 -10.55 1.72
N GLN A 226 -15.27 -11.17 0.56
CA GLN A 226 -15.66 -10.64 -0.75
C GLN A 226 -15.96 -11.67 -1.85
N GLY A 227 -16.27 -12.90 -1.54
CA GLY A 227 -16.58 -13.87 -2.58
C GLY A 227 -17.55 -14.95 -2.11
N THR A 228 -18.56 -15.24 -2.90
CA THR A 228 -19.43 -16.39 -2.69
C THR A 228 -18.70 -17.63 -3.20
N HIS A 229 -18.31 -18.51 -2.30
CA HIS A 229 -17.74 -19.80 -2.66
C HIS A 229 -18.89 -20.77 -2.87
N THR A 230 -19.05 -21.26 -4.06
CA THR A 230 -20.00 -22.35 -4.29
C THR A 230 -19.23 -23.65 -4.21
N TYR A 231 -19.51 -24.41 -3.19
CA TYR A 231 -19.03 -25.75 -3.02
C TYR A 231 -19.88 -26.69 -3.90
N PHE A 232 -19.28 -27.33 -4.88
CA PHE A 232 -19.88 -28.49 -5.51
C PHE A 232 -19.28 -29.73 -4.87
N GLY A 233 -19.79 -30.08 -3.68
CA GLY A 233 -19.49 -31.34 -3.03
C GLY A 233 -20.44 -32.40 -3.53
N ASP A 234 -19.96 -33.33 -4.30
CA ASP A 234 -20.69 -34.54 -4.50
C ASP A 234 -20.04 -35.70 -3.74
N SER A 235 -20.89 -36.48 -3.16
CA SER A 235 -20.70 -37.67 -2.36
C SER A 235 -19.44 -38.46 -2.70
N TYR A 236 -18.73 -38.85 -1.67
CA TYR A 236 -17.67 -39.83 -1.65
C TYR A 236 -18.12 -41.16 -2.30
N ALA A 237 -17.82 -41.32 -3.57
CA ALA A 237 -17.70 -42.62 -4.19
C ALA A 237 -16.82 -42.52 -5.45
N GLY A 238 -15.51 -42.79 -5.29
CA GLY A 238 -14.62 -43.17 -6.38
C GLY A 238 -13.76 -42.04 -6.92
N SER A 239 -12.50 -42.04 -6.60
CA SER A 239 -11.27 -41.65 -7.36
C SER A 239 -11.32 -40.59 -8.45
N SER A 240 -12.12 -39.57 -8.39
CA SER A 240 -11.97 -38.39 -9.20
C SER A 240 -11.35 -37.27 -8.35
N ILE A 241 -10.23 -36.74 -8.80
CA ILE A 241 -9.64 -35.53 -8.23
C ILE A 241 -10.54 -34.38 -8.67
N GLU A 242 -11.49 -34.02 -7.86
CA GLU A 242 -12.30 -32.82 -8.07
C GLU A 242 -11.49 -31.63 -7.60
N CYS A 243 -11.41 -30.60 -8.44
CA CYS A 243 -10.79 -29.35 -8.11
C CYS A 243 -11.85 -28.34 -7.72
N LEU A 244 -11.68 -27.67 -6.62
CA LEU A 244 -12.47 -26.51 -6.26
C LEU A 244 -12.20 -25.37 -7.24
N VAL A 245 -13.24 -24.87 -7.89
CA VAL A 245 -13.15 -23.66 -8.70
C VAL A 245 -13.41 -22.46 -7.82
N TYR A 246 -12.37 -21.73 -7.51
CA TYR A 246 -12.45 -20.51 -6.74
C TYR A 246 -12.72 -19.34 -7.68
N ASN A 247 -13.91 -18.74 -7.60
CA ASN A 247 -14.22 -17.50 -8.31
C ASN A 247 -14.13 -16.36 -7.31
N GLY A 248 -13.04 -15.60 -7.35
CA GLY A 248 -12.87 -14.45 -6.49
C GLY A 248 -13.05 -13.14 -7.26
N TYR A 249 -13.77 -12.20 -6.68
CA TYR A 249 -13.82 -10.83 -7.10
C TYR A 249 -13.09 -9.99 -6.05
N ARG A 250 -11.98 -9.36 -6.43
CA ARG A 250 -11.25 -8.48 -5.53
C ARG A 250 -11.37 -7.06 -6.00
N GLU A 251 -12.03 -6.24 -5.20
CA GLU A 251 -12.04 -4.81 -5.39
C GLU A 251 -10.71 -4.24 -4.87
N LEU A 252 -9.96 -3.62 -5.77
CA LEU A 252 -8.64 -3.11 -5.46
C LEU A 252 -8.69 -1.70 -4.89
N LEU A 253 -7.55 -1.27 -4.35
CA LEU A 253 -7.30 0.04 -3.81
C LEU A 253 -7.90 1.15 -4.67
N TYR A 254 -8.61 2.08 -4.01
CA TYR A 254 -9.14 3.26 -4.66
C TYR A 254 -8.18 4.45 -4.50
N ASN A 255 -8.17 5.31 -5.51
CA ASN A 255 -7.40 6.55 -5.49
C ASN A 255 -5.90 6.35 -5.28
N ILE A 256 -5.33 5.30 -5.91
CA ILE A 256 -3.87 5.13 -5.93
C ILE A 256 -3.24 6.38 -6.51
N LYS A 257 -2.22 6.88 -5.82
CA LYS A 257 -1.52 8.10 -6.19
C LYS A 257 -0.15 7.76 -6.80
N THR A 258 0.12 8.32 -7.96
CA THR A 258 1.44 8.24 -8.60
C THR A 258 2.09 9.61 -8.58
N ILE A 259 3.37 9.66 -8.22
CA ILE A 259 4.15 10.90 -8.27
C ILE A 259 4.12 11.49 -9.67
N SER A 260 3.87 12.80 -9.78
CA SER A 260 3.81 13.50 -11.05
C SER A 260 4.89 14.57 -11.18
N GLU A 261 5.16 15.29 -10.10
CA GLU A 261 6.10 16.41 -10.13
C GLU A 261 6.71 16.65 -8.75
N ILE A 262 7.98 17.06 -8.72
CA ILE A 262 8.62 17.62 -7.53
C ILE A 262 9.08 19.02 -7.90
N ILE A 263 8.64 20.03 -7.17
CA ILE A 263 8.98 21.45 -7.37
C ILE A 263 9.89 21.89 -6.24
N PHE A 264 10.96 22.56 -6.56
CA PHE A 264 11.92 23.11 -5.62
C PHE A 264 12.51 24.43 -6.18
N PRO A 265 13.21 25.27 -5.40
CA PRO A 265 13.61 26.60 -5.83
C PRO A 265 14.49 26.64 -7.09
N LEU A 266 15.30 25.61 -7.31
CA LEU A 266 16.22 25.53 -8.46
C LEU A 266 15.60 24.94 -9.72
N GLY A 267 14.34 24.46 -9.66
CA GLY A 267 13.68 23.85 -10.79
C GLY A 267 12.58 22.86 -10.43
N LYS A 268 12.35 21.91 -11.31
CA LYS A 268 11.36 20.86 -11.11
C LYS A 268 11.78 19.53 -11.72
N ILE A 269 11.22 18.46 -11.20
CA ILE A 269 11.34 17.12 -11.76
C ILE A 269 9.94 16.65 -12.14
N VAL A 270 9.78 16.19 -13.37
CA VAL A 270 8.50 15.70 -13.92
C VAL A 270 8.60 14.20 -14.16
N PHE A 271 7.63 13.46 -13.63
CA PHE A 271 7.49 12.01 -13.82
C PHE A 271 6.43 11.77 -14.90
N ASN A 272 6.87 11.35 -16.08
CA ASN A 272 5.99 11.02 -17.18
C ASN A 272 5.49 9.58 -17.02
N SER A 273 4.19 9.40 -17.05
CA SER A 273 3.56 8.09 -16.85
C SER A 273 2.85 7.61 -18.09
N ILE A 274 2.71 6.31 -18.21
CA ILE A 274 1.92 5.58 -19.19
C ILE A 274 0.82 4.77 -18.47
N ASP A 275 0.00 4.05 -19.20
CA ASP A 275 -1.05 3.16 -18.68
C ASP A 275 -1.99 3.84 -17.67
N GLY A 276 -2.53 4.99 -18.05
CA GLY A 276 -3.44 5.74 -17.17
C GLY A 276 -2.80 6.30 -15.91
N GLY A 277 -1.48 6.47 -15.89
CA GLY A 277 -0.74 7.01 -14.75
C GLY A 277 -0.12 5.95 -13.84
N GLU A 278 -0.23 4.67 -14.18
CA GLU A 278 0.23 3.58 -13.32
C GLU A 278 1.73 3.40 -13.34
N ARG A 279 2.34 3.50 -14.51
CA ARG A 279 3.79 3.28 -14.68
C ARG A 279 4.52 4.54 -15.12
N VAL A 280 5.64 4.85 -14.48
CA VAL A 280 6.55 5.92 -14.88
C VAL A 280 7.42 5.42 -16.03
N SER A 281 7.37 6.12 -17.16
CA SER A 281 8.16 5.81 -18.36
C SER A 281 9.42 6.66 -18.47
N SER A 282 9.40 7.84 -17.91
CA SER A 282 10.59 8.72 -17.86
C SER A 282 10.52 9.77 -16.75
N ILE A 283 11.67 10.31 -16.41
CA ILE A 283 11.84 11.42 -15.47
C ILE A 283 12.57 12.53 -16.20
N ASP A 284 11.98 13.71 -16.26
CA ASP A 284 12.57 14.91 -16.85
C ASP A 284 12.95 15.92 -15.76
N ILE A 285 14.16 16.44 -15.81
CA ILE A 285 14.71 17.39 -14.84
C ILE A 285 14.86 18.74 -15.54
N PHE A 286 14.19 19.76 -14.99
CA PHE A 286 14.19 21.13 -15.52
C PHE A 286 14.81 22.08 -14.51
N ASP A 287 15.44 23.13 -15.01
CA ASP A 287 15.87 24.26 -14.20
C ASP A 287 14.68 25.20 -13.87
N ASN A 288 14.99 26.31 -13.17
CA ASN A 288 14.00 27.33 -12.80
C ASN A 288 13.50 28.19 -13.97
N ARG A 289 14.13 28.09 -15.15
CA ARG A 289 13.69 28.71 -16.41
C ARG A 289 12.84 27.75 -17.25
N ASN A 290 12.59 26.56 -16.73
CA ASN A 290 11.87 25.47 -17.40
C ASN A 290 12.65 24.92 -18.63
N GLU A 291 14.00 25.02 -18.61
CA GLU A 291 14.84 24.38 -19.59
C GLU A 291 15.20 22.97 -19.17
N LEU A 292 15.08 22.01 -20.10
CA LEU A 292 15.42 20.61 -19.83
C LEU A 292 16.93 20.47 -19.59
N LEU A 293 17.29 19.95 -18.42
CA LEU A 293 18.68 19.68 -18.06
C LEU A 293 19.08 18.24 -18.38
N ARG A 294 18.23 17.30 -18.03
CA ARG A 294 18.46 15.85 -18.17
C ARG A 294 17.16 15.07 -18.18
N SER A 295 17.17 13.90 -18.80
CA SER A 295 16.06 12.96 -18.76
C SER A 295 16.57 11.55 -18.41
N VAL A 296 15.74 10.78 -17.72
CA VAL A 296 15.96 9.35 -17.47
C VAL A 296 14.78 8.59 -18.07
N ARG A 297 15.05 7.62 -18.94
CA ARG A 297 14.03 6.83 -19.63
C ARG A 297 14.08 5.38 -19.15
N PHE A 298 12.90 4.79 -18.92
CA PHE A 298 12.72 3.40 -18.57
C PHE A 298 12.11 2.65 -19.76
N ASN A 299 12.89 1.77 -20.36
CA ASN A 299 12.41 0.95 -21.48
C ASN A 299 11.94 -0.39 -20.95
N THR A 300 10.68 -0.72 -21.21
CA THR A 300 10.03 -1.93 -20.70
C THR A 300 9.44 -2.75 -21.83
N THR A 301 9.39 -4.07 -21.66
CA THR A 301 8.64 -5.00 -22.54
C THR A 301 7.73 -5.88 -21.71
N ALA A 302 6.59 -6.26 -22.27
CA ALA A 302 5.68 -7.17 -21.62
C ALA A 302 6.24 -8.59 -21.57
N PHE A 303 6.08 -9.27 -20.42
CA PHE A 303 6.36 -10.71 -20.27
C PHE A 303 5.21 -11.57 -20.77
N ASP A 304 4.02 -11.00 -20.85
CA ASP A 304 2.79 -11.70 -21.22
C ASP A 304 1.98 -10.91 -22.27
N GLU A 305 1.03 -11.57 -22.90
CA GLU A 305 0.15 -10.95 -23.89
C GLU A 305 -0.81 -9.91 -23.32
N SER A 306 -1.10 -9.97 -22.01
CA SER A 306 -1.98 -9.01 -21.33
C SER A 306 -1.30 -7.68 -21.05
N GLY A 307 0.04 -7.61 -21.12
CA GLY A 307 0.83 -6.45 -20.75
C GLY A 307 0.84 -6.15 -19.23
N ARG A 308 0.30 -7.05 -18.41
CA ARG A 308 0.23 -6.91 -16.97
C ARG A 308 1.61 -6.99 -16.31
N TRP A 309 2.45 -7.90 -16.83
CA TRP A 309 3.78 -8.15 -16.33
C TRP A 309 4.81 -7.57 -17.29
N ASN A 310 5.71 -6.74 -16.78
CA ASN A 310 6.65 -6.01 -17.61
C ASN A 310 8.08 -6.16 -17.10
N ALA A 311 9.01 -6.45 -18.00
CA ALA A 311 10.44 -6.40 -17.73
C ALA A 311 10.96 -4.99 -17.93
N LEU A 312 11.86 -4.53 -17.06
CA LEU A 312 12.66 -3.33 -17.30
C LEU A 312 13.92 -3.73 -18.10
N ASN A 313 13.97 -3.40 -19.38
CA ASN A 313 15.10 -3.79 -20.24
C ASN A 313 16.29 -2.84 -20.14
N SER A 314 16.01 -1.55 -19.99
CA SER A 314 17.08 -0.57 -19.81
C SER A 314 16.63 0.67 -19.05
N VAL A 315 17.62 1.32 -18.42
CA VAL A 315 17.54 2.68 -17.91
C VAL A 315 18.55 3.51 -18.69
N GLU A 316 18.05 4.51 -19.40
CA GLU A 316 18.86 5.42 -20.22
C GLU A 316 18.93 6.81 -19.59
N PHE A 317 20.12 7.36 -19.50
CA PHE A 317 20.37 8.75 -19.09
C PHE A 317 20.60 9.58 -20.34
N LEU A 318 19.78 10.63 -20.49
CA LEU A 318 19.76 11.47 -21.68
C LEU A 318 20.16 12.89 -21.31
N ASP A 319 20.92 13.57 -22.20
CA ASP A 319 21.26 14.98 -22.06
C ASP A 319 20.05 15.91 -22.32
N SER A 320 20.27 17.21 -22.29
CA SER A 320 19.26 18.25 -22.57
C SER A 320 18.68 18.16 -23.98
N ARG A 321 19.38 17.54 -24.92
CA ARG A 321 18.94 17.31 -26.31
C ARG A 321 18.31 15.93 -26.49
N ARG A 322 18.13 15.19 -25.39
CA ARG A 322 17.62 13.81 -25.37
C ARG A 322 18.53 12.80 -26.09
N VAL A 323 19.83 13.07 -26.15
CA VAL A 323 20.85 12.13 -26.63
C VAL A 323 21.30 11.26 -25.47
N CYS A 324 21.39 9.94 -25.67
CA CYS A 324 21.78 9.01 -24.61
C CYS A 324 23.28 9.15 -24.28
N ASP A 325 23.56 9.52 -23.03
CA ASP A 325 24.89 9.60 -22.44
C ASP A 325 25.40 8.26 -21.94
N SER A 326 24.50 7.54 -21.24
CA SER A 326 24.81 6.28 -20.60
C SER A 326 23.55 5.46 -20.40
N ARG A 327 23.71 4.14 -20.27
CA ARG A 327 22.58 3.23 -20.04
C ARG A 327 22.98 2.04 -19.20
N TYR A 328 22.02 1.52 -18.44
CA TYR A 328 22.07 0.20 -17.84
C TYR A 328 21.15 -0.72 -18.62
N LEU A 329 21.61 -1.95 -18.88
CA LEU A 329 20.82 -3.01 -19.53
C LEU A 329 20.54 -4.10 -18.52
N PHE A 330 19.35 -4.66 -18.58
CA PHE A 330 18.92 -5.77 -17.74
C PHE A 330 18.53 -6.96 -18.62
N GLU A 331 19.02 -8.13 -18.25
CA GLU A 331 18.71 -9.39 -18.93
C GLU A 331 17.94 -10.28 -17.97
N TYR A 332 16.95 -10.97 -18.48
CA TYR A 332 16.09 -11.88 -17.74
C TYR A 332 16.13 -13.26 -18.38
N ASN A 333 15.86 -14.29 -17.59
CA ASN A 333 15.64 -15.62 -18.15
C ASN A 333 14.43 -15.57 -19.08
N ASP A 334 14.52 -16.27 -20.21
CA ASP A 334 13.44 -16.36 -21.21
C ASP A 334 12.32 -17.28 -20.72
N VAL A 335 11.62 -16.82 -19.66
CA VAL A 335 10.45 -17.50 -19.10
C VAL A 335 9.22 -16.66 -19.39
N ARG A 336 8.29 -17.22 -20.17
CA ARG A 336 6.99 -16.59 -20.35
C ARG A 336 6.05 -17.04 -19.26
N PHE A 337 5.37 -16.07 -18.63
CA PHE A 337 4.31 -16.41 -17.71
C PHE A 337 3.10 -16.96 -18.45
N PRO A 338 2.48 -18.04 -17.94
CA PRO A 338 1.23 -18.53 -18.53
C PRO A 338 0.11 -17.52 -18.31
N GLN A 339 -0.95 -17.65 -19.11
CA GLN A 339 -2.17 -16.87 -18.85
C GLN A 339 -2.74 -17.27 -17.49
N VAL A 340 -3.09 -16.28 -16.68
CA VAL A 340 -3.56 -16.45 -15.28
C VAL A 340 -4.70 -17.45 -15.16
N GLU A 341 -5.59 -17.47 -16.18
CA GLU A 341 -6.80 -18.31 -16.20
C GLU A 341 -6.52 -19.80 -16.43
N HIS A 342 -5.30 -20.17 -16.79
CA HIS A 342 -4.97 -21.53 -17.23
C HIS A 342 -3.82 -22.19 -16.48
N THR A 343 -3.29 -21.56 -15.43
CA THR A 343 -2.18 -22.15 -14.70
C THR A 343 -2.60 -22.84 -13.41
N ASN A 344 -2.19 -24.11 -13.27
CA ASN A 344 -2.23 -24.87 -12.04
C ASN A 344 -0.86 -24.90 -11.34
N ALA A 345 0.13 -24.21 -11.90
CA ALA A 345 1.50 -24.18 -11.39
C ALA A 345 1.65 -23.12 -10.30
N LEU A 346 0.83 -23.24 -9.24
CA LEU A 346 0.88 -22.39 -8.05
C LEU A 346 1.27 -23.23 -6.84
N ASP A 347 2.13 -22.68 -6.01
CA ASP A 347 2.44 -23.29 -4.73
C ASP A 347 1.35 -23.01 -3.66
N TYR A 348 1.54 -23.56 -2.47
CA TYR A 348 0.60 -23.39 -1.35
C TYR A 348 0.34 -21.92 -0.98
N TRP A 349 1.32 -21.03 -1.16
CA TRP A 349 1.21 -19.60 -0.89
C TRP A 349 0.72 -18.79 -2.09
N GLY A 350 0.44 -19.47 -3.20
CA GLY A 350 -0.08 -18.87 -4.42
C GLY A 350 0.96 -18.25 -5.35
N TYR A 351 2.24 -18.55 -5.13
CA TYR A 351 3.28 -18.14 -6.05
C TYR A 351 3.34 -19.08 -7.25
N TYR A 352 3.65 -18.51 -8.42
CA TYR A 352 3.95 -19.29 -9.59
C TYR A 352 5.29 -20.02 -9.40
N ASN A 353 5.30 -21.32 -9.59
CA ASN A 353 6.49 -22.18 -9.45
C ASN A 353 6.88 -22.93 -10.71
N GLY A 354 6.35 -22.51 -11.86
CA GLY A 354 6.75 -22.76 -13.23
C GLY A 354 6.66 -24.11 -13.79
#